data_a500a038e17b9e9d960177d232b466a4
#
_entry.id   a500a038e17b9e9d960177d232b466a4
#
_cell.length_a   1.000
_cell.length_b   1.000
_cell.length_c   1.000
_cell.angle_alpha   90.00
_cell.angle_beta   90.00
_cell.angle_gamma   90.00
#
_symmetry.space_group_name_H-M   'P 1'
#
loop_
_entity.id
_entity.type
_entity.pdbx_description
1 polymer ?
#
loop_
_entity_poly.entity_id
_entity_poly.type
_entity_poly.pdbx_seq_one_letter_code
_entity_poly.pdbx_strand_id
1 'polypeptide(L)'
;MVEPRLKDVLLTARMEQALSDVEHGKRGPSEVMDMFHREALRIPADATANLKADAVTRTTNTDAQEWGDCPRCGQPVRKTGRMWQCSTNKTEKTKDGKWATTAGCGWKMFARIAGKTITDQTARRLLAGQSVTLKGFTSKSGKKFDAAIRIDKERGTAFDFDR
;
A
#
# COMPACT_ATOMS: atom_id res chain seq x y z
N MET A 1 1.15 -0.57 -20.48
CA MET A 1 1.64 -1.22 -21.72
C MET A 1 3.15 -1.34 -21.56
N VAL A 2 3.72 -2.55 -21.53
CA VAL A 2 5.17 -2.76 -21.31
C VAL A 2 5.87 -2.55 -22.65
N GLU A 3 6.99 -1.81 -22.64
CA GLU A 3 7.84 -1.55 -23.81
C GLU A 3 8.13 -2.86 -24.55
N PRO A 4 7.86 -2.94 -25.87
CA PRO A 4 8.04 -4.17 -26.63
C PRO A 4 9.46 -4.74 -26.58
N ARG A 5 10.48 -3.89 -26.45
CA ARG A 5 11.89 -4.29 -26.36
C ARG A 5 12.26 -5.00 -25.07
N LEU A 6 11.58 -4.72 -23.98
CA LEU A 6 11.76 -5.45 -22.70
C LEU A 6 11.19 -6.88 -22.76
N LYS A 7 10.38 -7.18 -23.77
CA LYS A 7 9.85 -8.52 -24.05
C LYS A 7 10.61 -9.21 -25.20
N ASP A 8 11.70 -8.62 -25.68
CA ASP A 8 12.49 -9.20 -26.75
C ASP A 8 13.30 -10.38 -26.24
N VAL A 9 12.87 -11.58 -26.58
CA VAL A 9 13.54 -12.84 -26.26
C VAL A 9 14.98 -12.85 -26.79
N LEU A 10 15.24 -12.19 -27.93
CA LEU A 10 16.57 -12.08 -28.52
C LEU A 10 17.50 -11.21 -27.68
N LEU A 11 16.98 -10.17 -27.01
CA LEU A 11 17.78 -9.35 -26.10
C LEU A 11 18.24 -10.17 -24.90
N THR A 12 17.32 -10.90 -24.27
CA THR A 12 17.64 -11.78 -23.14
C THR A 12 18.67 -12.84 -23.55
N ALA A 13 18.47 -13.51 -24.68
CA ALA A 13 19.40 -14.53 -25.16
C ALA A 13 20.81 -13.96 -25.44
N ARG A 14 20.90 -12.73 -25.98
CA ARG A 14 22.19 -12.04 -26.18
C ARG A 14 22.88 -11.70 -24.86
N MET A 15 22.12 -11.30 -23.86
CA MET A 15 22.65 -11.01 -22.53
C MET A 15 23.19 -12.27 -21.85
N GLU A 16 22.45 -13.37 -21.92
CA GLU A 16 22.87 -14.66 -21.41
C GLU A 16 24.12 -15.17 -22.10
N GLN A 17 24.18 -15.07 -23.44
CA GLN A 17 25.36 -15.45 -24.21
C GLN A 17 26.59 -14.63 -23.83
N ALA A 18 26.42 -13.31 -23.65
CA ALA A 18 27.52 -12.42 -23.27
C ALA A 18 28.07 -12.74 -21.87
N LEU A 19 27.19 -13.10 -20.91
CA LEU A 19 27.61 -13.54 -19.59
C LEU A 19 28.33 -14.88 -19.64
N SER A 20 27.86 -15.84 -20.43
CA SER A 20 28.54 -17.13 -20.65
C SER A 20 29.92 -16.94 -21.30
N ASP A 21 30.06 -15.98 -22.22
CA ASP A 21 31.35 -15.65 -22.83
C ASP A 21 32.36 -15.08 -21.82
N VAL A 22 31.89 -14.34 -20.80
CA VAL A 22 32.75 -13.88 -19.69
C VAL A 22 33.16 -15.05 -18.81
N GLU A 23 32.25 -15.93 -18.48
CA GLU A 23 32.52 -17.13 -17.66
C GLU A 23 33.57 -18.04 -18.31
N HIS A 24 33.53 -18.14 -19.63
CA HIS A 24 34.51 -18.95 -20.40
C HIS A 24 35.75 -18.16 -20.82
N GLY A 25 35.93 -16.92 -20.33
CA GLY A 25 37.11 -16.11 -20.63
C GLY A 25 37.21 -15.61 -22.07
N LYS A 26 36.14 -15.68 -22.87
CA LYS A 26 36.09 -15.22 -24.26
C LYS A 26 35.92 -13.75 -24.39
N ARG A 27 35.37 -13.07 -23.38
CA ARG A 27 35.15 -11.63 -23.31
C ARG A 27 35.51 -11.07 -21.93
N GLY A 28 35.92 -9.81 -21.91
CA GLY A 28 36.17 -9.11 -20.67
C GLY A 28 34.89 -8.64 -19.98
N PRO A 29 34.82 -8.69 -18.63
CA PRO A 29 33.64 -8.21 -17.90
C PRO A 29 33.28 -6.75 -18.22
N SER A 30 34.27 -5.89 -18.38
CA SER A 30 34.07 -4.47 -18.73
C SER A 30 33.41 -4.28 -20.09
N GLU A 31 33.79 -5.08 -21.10
CA GLU A 31 33.22 -5.03 -22.44
C GLU A 31 31.72 -5.40 -22.42
N VAL A 32 31.36 -6.39 -21.64
CA VAL A 32 29.98 -6.83 -21.48
C VAL A 32 29.15 -5.80 -20.72
N MET A 33 29.72 -5.16 -19.71
CA MET A 33 29.07 -4.06 -18.98
C MET A 33 28.83 -2.87 -19.90
N ASP A 34 29.79 -2.49 -20.72
CA ASP A 34 29.64 -1.40 -21.71
C ASP A 34 28.57 -1.71 -22.76
N MET A 35 28.47 -2.97 -23.17
CA MET A 35 27.40 -3.42 -24.07
C MET A 35 26.03 -3.26 -23.42
N PHE A 36 25.87 -3.71 -22.17
CA PHE A 36 24.61 -3.58 -21.45
C PHE A 36 24.25 -2.13 -21.21
N HIS A 37 25.23 -1.29 -20.86
CA HIS A 37 25.03 0.14 -20.65
C HIS A 37 24.53 0.84 -21.93
N ARG A 38 25.16 0.54 -23.07
CA ARG A 38 24.73 1.07 -24.37
C ARG A 38 23.34 0.61 -24.78
N GLU A 39 22.97 -0.64 -24.49
CA GLU A 39 21.64 -1.15 -24.80
C GLU A 39 20.57 -0.53 -23.88
N ALA A 40 20.89 -0.33 -22.61
CA ALA A 40 20.01 0.39 -21.67
C ALA A 40 19.75 1.84 -22.07
N LEU A 41 20.75 2.54 -22.59
CA LEU A 41 20.62 3.91 -23.12
C LEU A 41 19.82 4.01 -24.43
N ARG A 42 19.64 2.90 -25.13
CA ARG A 42 18.78 2.81 -26.32
C ARG A 42 17.30 2.64 -26.02
N ILE A 43 16.94 2.41 -24.74
CA ILE A 43 15.54 2.49 -24.32
C ILE A 43 15.15 3.95 -24.51
N PRO A 44 14.26 4.30 -25.47
CA PRO A 44 14.01 5.68 -25.82
C PRO A 44 13.52 6.47 -24.61
N ALA A 45 13.98 7.71 -24.50
CA ALA A 45 13.42 8.68 -23.55
C ALA A 45 11.90 8.86 -23.72
N ASP A 46 11.36 8.44 -24.86
CA ASP A 46 9.93 8.38 -25.16
C ASP A 46 9.14 7.43 -24.27
N ALA A 47 9.77 6.40 -23.68
CA ALA A 47 9.14 5.57 -22.68
C ALA A 47 8.80 6.38 -21.40
N THR A 48 9.58 7.43 -21.12
CA THR A 48 9.32 8.36 -20.01
C THR A 48 8.39 9.50 -20.40
N ALA A 49 8.38 9.92 -21.67
CA ALA A 49 7.52 10.99 -22.17
C ALA A 49 6.05 10.59 -22.29
N ASN A 50 5.77 9.30 -22.51
CA ASN A 50 4.41 8.76 -22.57
C ASN A 50 3.83 8.34 -21.20
N LEU A 51 4.64 8.39 -20.14
CA LEU A 51 4.13 8.38 -18.76
C LEU A 51 3.60 9.78 -18.51
N LYS A 52 2.30 10.00 -18.76
CA LYS A 52 1.60 11.18 -18.27
C LYS A 52 1.94 11.33 -16.80
N ALA A 53 2.33 12.53 -16.38
CA ALA A 53 2.72 12.82 -14.99
C ALA A 53 1.70 12.38 -13.96
N ASP A 54 0.45 12.16 -14.36
CA ASP A 54 -0.67 11.65 -13.57
C ASP A 54 -0.56 10.12 -13.26
N ALA A 55 0.29 9.38 -13.97
CA ALA A 55 0.45 7.93 -13.77
C ALA A 55 1.62 7.57 -12.85
N VAL A 56 2.49 8.51 -12.53
CA VAL A 56 3.53 8.32 -11.50
C VAL A 56 2.99 8.73 -10.14
N THR A 57 1.81 8.26 -9.80
CA THR A 57 1.50 8.08 -8.40
C THR A 57 2.45 6.98 -7.95
N ARG A 58 3.45 7.35 -7.15
CA ARG A 58 4.33 6.39 -6.49
C ARG A 58 3.45 5.26 -5.96
N THR A 59 3.51 4.12 -6.60
CA THR A 59 3.12 2.85 -6.02
C THR A 59 4.17 2.52 -4.96
N THR A 60 4.20 3.33 -3.89
CA THR A 60 4.67 2.84 -2.63
C THR A 60 3.70 1.74 -2.27
N ASN A 61 4.12 0.48 -2.38
CA ASN A 61 3.50 -0.77 -1.90
C ASN A 61 2.37 -0.56 -0.88
N THR A 62 1.32 0.08 -1.29
CA THR A 62 0.03 0.05 -0.66
C THR A 62 -0.86 -0.45 -1.75
N ASP A 63 -1.25 -1.73 -1.64
CA ASP A 63 -2.39 -2.21 -2.36
C ASP A 63 -3.42 -1.09 -2.37
N ALA A 64 -3.60 -0.46 -3.54
CA ALA A 64 -4.68 0.50 -3.76
C ALA A 64 -5.99 -0.30 -3.85
N GLN A 65 -6.19 -1.13 -2.84
CA GLN A 65 -7.41 -1.82 -2.59
C GLN A 65 -8.34 -0.74 -2.07
N GLU A 66 -9.29 -0.34 -2.90
CA GLU A 66 -10.32 0.61 -2.52
C GLU A 66 -11.07 0.08 -1.31
N TRP A 67 -10.80 0.70 -0.17
CA TRP A 67 -11.41 0.33 1.11
C TRP A 67 -12.79 0.95 1.27
N GLY A 68 -13.14 1.91 0.44
CA GLY A 68 -14.34 2.73 0.52
C GLY A 68 -14.06 4.15 0.95
N ASP A 69 -15.13 4.91 1.11
CA ASP A 69 -15.06 6.34 1.39
C ASP A 69 -14.95 6.63 2.88
N CYS A 70 -14.23 7.69 3.20
CA CYS A 70 -14.11 8.17 4.56
C CYS A 70 -15.46 8.69 5.07
N PRO A 71 -15.98 8.18 6.19
CA PRO A 71 -17.30 8.57 6.71
C PRO A 71 -17.34 10.02 7.18
N ARG A 72 -16.18 10.70 7.30
CA ARG A 72 -16.07 12.08 7.72
C ARG A 72 -16.02 13.07 6.57
N CYS A 73 -15.32 12.78 5.49
CA CYS A 73 -15.09 13.73 4.39
C CYS A 73 -15.31 13.16 2.99
N GLY A 74 -15.71 11.91 2.84
CA GLY A 74 -15.99 11.27 1.54
C GLY A 74 -14.75 10.94 0.70
N GLN A 75 -13.53 11.22 1.18
CA GLN A 75 -12.32 10.88 0.43
C GLN A 75 -11.93 9.41 0.66
N PRO A 76 -11.20 8.77 -0.27
CA PRO A 76 -10.83 7.37 -0.15
C PRO A 76 -10.10 7.05 1.16
N VAL A 77 -10.38 5.87 1.71
CA VAL A 77 -9.66 5.30 2.86
C VAL A 77 -8.53 4.43 2.37
N ARG A 78 -7.37 4.53 3.01
CA ARG A 78 -6.20 3.68 2.75
C ARG A 78 -5.77 2.93 4.00
N LYS A 79 -5.24 1.74 3.82
CA LYS A 79 -4.63 0.96 4.89
C LYS A 79 -3.17 1.40 5.06
N THR A 80 -2.77 1.68 6.28
CA THR A 80 -1.38 2.03 6.62
C THR A 80 -0.97 1.22 7.83
N GLY A 81 -0.20 0.16 7.61
CA GLY A 81 0.22 -0.75 8.66
C GLY A 81 -0.96 -1.37 9.41
N ARG A 82 -1.15 -0.97 10.67
CA ARG A 82 -2.19 -1.51 11.56
C ARG A 82 -3.40 -0.59 11.72
N MET A 83 -3.65 0.26 10.74
CA MET A 83 -4.81 1.16 10.75
C MET A 83 -5.32 1.44 9.35
N TRP A 84 -6.58 1.82 9.26
CA TRP A 84 -7.19 2.43 8.07
C TRP A 84 -7.38 3.91 8.35
N GLN A 85 -6.99 4.75 7.43
CA GLN A 85 -7.08 6.20 7.59
C GLN A 85 -7.51 6.87 6.29
N CYS A 86 -8.08 8.06 6.40
CA CYS A 86 -8.41 8.88 5.25
C CYS A 86 -7.14 9.21 4.44
N SER A 87 -7.24 9.18 3.12
CA SER A 87 -6.14 9.51 2.20
C SER A 87 -5.64 10.96 2.37
N THR A 88 -6.51 11.86 2.85
CA THR A 88 -6.14 13.26 3.12
C THR A 88 -5.24 13.45 4.33
N ASN A 89 -5.16 12.45 5.22
CA ASN A 89 -4.35 12.55 6.43
C ASN A 89 -2.86 12.56 6.09
N LYS A 90 -2.17 13.60 6.53
CA LYS A 90 -0.71 13.66 6.58
C LYS A 90 -0.27 13.35 8.00
N THR A 91 0.64 12.41 8.15
CA THR A 91 1.18 12.01 9.44
C THR A 91 2.67 12.29 9.45
N GLU A 92 3.14 12.95 10.50
CA GLU A 92 4.53 13.29 10.70
C GLU A 92 5.00 12.77 12.05
N LYS A 93 6.28 12.50 12.16
CA LYS A 93 6.89 12.09 13.41
C LYS A 93 7.16 13.33 14.25
N THR A 94 6.56 13.40 15.43
CA THR A 94 6.80 14.49 16.39
C THR A 94 8.21 14.41 16.98
N LYS A 95 8.67 15.49 17.62
CA LYS A 95 9.97 15.55 18.32
C LYS A 95 10.11 14.44 19.37
N ASP A 96 8.99 14.01 19.95
CA ASP A 96 8.92 12.91 20.94
C ASP A 96 8.90 11.51 20.30
N GLY A 97 9.15 11.41 19.00
CA GLY A 97 9.16 10.14 18.27
C GLY A 97 7.79 9.51 18.00
N LYS A 98 6.71 10.17 18.34
CA LYS A 98 5.34 9.70 18.11
C LYS A 98 4.82 10.16 16.75
N TRP A 99 3.94 9.37 16.12
CA TRP A 99 3.27 9.75 14.90
C TRP A 99 2.01 10.56 15.21
N ALA A 100 1.94 11.77 14.70
CA ALA A 100 0.77 12.64 14.81
C ALA A 100 0.21 12.99 13.42
N THR A 101 -1.09 13.15 13.34
CA THR A 101 -1.75 13.66 12.13
C THR A 101 -1.67 15.18 12.14
N THR A 102 -0.94 15.76 11.18
CA THR A 102 -0.69 17.19 11.08
C THR A 102 -1.65 17.91 10.14
N ALA A 103 -2.26 17.18 9.18
CA ALA A 103 -3.22 17.71 8.24
C ALA A 103 -4.22 16.64 7.79
N GLY A 104 -5.33 17.05 7.17
CA GLY A 104 -6.40 16.20 6.70
C GLY A 104 -7.60 16.17 7.64
N CYS A 105 -8.58 15.30 7.37
CA CYS A 105 -9.78 15.20 8.18
C CYS A 105 -9.57 14.54 9.56
N GLY A 106 -8.43 13.88 9.76
CA GLY A 106 -8.07 13.23 11.02
C GLY A 106 -8.73 11.86 11.25
N TRP A 107 -9.65 11.42 10.38
CA TRP A 107 -10.34 10.14 10.56
C TRP A 107 -9.39 8.96 10.43
N LYS A 108 -9.49 8.03 11.38
CA LYS A 108 -8.70 6.79 11.42
C LYS A 108 -9.44 5.70 12.20
N MET A 109 -9.25 4.46 11.76
CA MET A 109 -9.75 3.25 12.40
C MET A 109 -8.57 2.31 12.69
N PHE A 110 -8.45 1.87 13.93
CA PHE A 110 -7.37 0.96 14.32
C PHE A 110 -7.74 -0.50 14.04
N ALA A 111 -6.73 -1.29 13.60
CA ALA A 111 -6.91 -2.73 13.39
C ALA A 111 -7.07 -3.53 14.70
N ARG A 112 -6.79 -2.93 15.85
CA ARG A 112 -6.99 -3.58 17.14
C ARG A 112 -7.87 -2.72 18.04
N ILE A 113 -9.01 -3.31 18.46
CA ILE A 113 -10.01 -2.64 19.28
C ILE A 113 -10.33 -3.57 20.45
N ALA A 114 -10.22 -3.08 21.68
CA ALA A 114 -10.52 -3.85 22.92
C ALA A 114 -9.93 -5.28 22.88
N GLY A 115 -8.64 -5.38 22.54
CA GLY A 115 -7.94 -6.67 22.48
C GLY A 115 -8.21 -7.52 21.23
N LYS A 116 -9.22 -7.19 20.43
CA LYS A 116 -9.60 -7.92 19.23
C LYS A 116 -8.99 -7.29 17.97
N THR A 117 -8.48 -8.13 17.07
CA THR A 117 -8.00 -7.68 15.75
C THR A 117 -9.14 -7.66 14.75
N ILE A 118 -9.28 -6.56 14.04
CA ILE A 118 -10.20 -6.37 12.92
C ILE A 118 -9.53 -6.89 11.66
N THR A 119 -10.17 -7.86 10.99
CA THR A 119 -9.69 -8.38 9.71
C THR A 119 -10.03 -7.43 8.58
N ASP A 120 -9.34 -7.56 7.45
CA ASP A 120 -9.57 -6.76 6.26
C ASP A 120 -11.01 -6.90 5.74
N GLN A 121 -11.56 -8.11 5.78
CA GLN A 121 -12.96 -8.37 5.42
C GLN A 121 -13.94 -7.63 6.34
N THR A 122 -13.68 -7.65 7.65
CA THR A 122 -14.48 -6.90 8.63
C THR A 122 -14.38 -5.40 8.38
N ALA A 123 -13.18 -4.88 8.12
CA ALA A 123 -12.96 -3.47 7.84
C ALA A 123 -13.75 -3.00 6.61
N ARG A 124 -13.79 -3.79 5.53
CA ARG A 124 -14.59 -3.49 4.33
C ARG A 124 -16.08 -3.41 4.63
N ARG A 125 -16.60 -4.38 5.38
CA ARG A 125 -18.02 -4.37 5.79
C ARG A 125 -18.37 -3.16 6.64
N LEU A 126 -17.50 -2.79 7.56
CA LEU A 126 -17.66 -1.59 8.38
C LEU A 126 -17.64 -0.32 7.51
N LEU A 127 -16.67 -0.19 6.59
CA LEU A 127 -16.58 0.96 5.69
C LEU A 127 -17.75 1.05 4.70
N ALA A 128 -18.37 -0.09 4.37
CA ALA A 128 -19.64 -0.14 3.64
C ALA A 128 -20.86 0.27 4.51
N GLY A 129 -20.64 0.73 5.74
CA GLY A 129 -21.71 1.17 6.65
C GLY A 129 -22.44 0.03 7.39
N GLN A 130 -21.93 -1.21 7.30
CA GLN A 130 -22.54 -2.35 7.98
C GLN A 130 -22.06 -2.44 9.43
N SER A 131 -22.96 -2.81 10.34
CA SER A 131 -22.62 -3.23 11.68
C SER A 131 -22.14 -4.69 11.67
N VAL A 132 -21.08 -4.99 12.42
CA VAL A 132 -20.48 -6.34 12.46
C VAL A 132 -20.36 -6.80 13.90
N THR A 133 -21.03 -7.89 14.25
CA THR A 133 -20.91 -8.51 15.57
C THR A 133 -19.64 -9.36 15.65
N LEU A 134 -18.80 -9.07 16.62
CA LEU A 134 -17.59 -9.83 16.89
C LEU A 134 -17.59 -10.34 18.33
N LYS A 135 -17.07 -11.55 18.53
CA LYS A 135 -16.99 -12.20 19.83
C LYS A 135 -15.60 -12.05 20.44
N GLY A 136 -15.55 -11.97 21.77
CA GLY A 136 -14.30 -12.05 22.52
C GLY A 136 -13.52 -10.74 22.58
N PHE A 137 -14.17 -9.59 22.63
CA PHE A 137 -13.55 -8.34 23.06
C PHE A 137 -13.12 -8.43 24.53
N THR A 138 -12.09 -7.69 24.90
CA THR A 138 -11.62 -7.63 26.29
C THR A 138 -11.89 -6.25 26.85
N SER A 139 -12.66 -6.17 27.92
CA SER A 139 -12.93 -4.91 28.62
C SER A 139 -11.69 -4.41 29.37
N LYS A 140 -11.71 -3.17 29.85
CA LYS A 140 -10.65 -2.62 30.71
C LYS A 140 -10.45 -3.41 32.01
N SER A 141 -11.50 -4.06 32.48
CA SER A 141 -11.47 -4.95 33.66
C SER A 141 -11.04 -6.40 33.35
N GLY A 142 -10.60 -6.68 32.12
CA GLY A 142 -10.15 -8.01 31.71
C GLY A 142 -11.26 -9.00 31.34
N LYS A 143 -12.55 -8.65 31.54
CA LYS A 143 -13.67 -9.51 31.17
C LYS A 143 -13.88 -9.57 29.68
N LYS A 144 -14.17 -10.76 29.15
CA LYS A 144 -14.54 -10.95 27.75
C LYS A 144 -16.03 -10.61 27.55
N PHE A 145 -16.32 -9.97 26.41
CA PHE A 145 -17.68 -9.64 26.01
C PHE A 145 -17.82 -9.71 24.47
N ASP A 146 -19.03 -9.89 24.01
CA ASP A 146 -19.39 -9.86 22.61
C ASP A 146 -20.15 -8.57 22.34
N ALA A 147 -19.87 -7.93 21.20
CA ALA A 147 -20.55 -6.70 20.83
C ALA A 147 -20.56 -6.52 19.31
N ALA A 148 -21.56 -5.82 18.83
CA ALA A 148 -21.53 -5.27 17.49
C ALA A 148 -20.65 -4.01 17.45
N ILE A 149 -19.95 -3.81 16.36
CA ILE A 149 -19.19 -2.58 16.08
C ILE A 149 -19.70 -1.96 14.80
N ARG A 150 -19.68 -0.64 14.76
CA ARG A 150 -20.02 0.16 13.59
C ARG A 150 -18.98 1.24 13.35
N ILE A 151 -19.00 1.81 12.16
CA ILE A 151 -18.17 2.98 11.84
C ILE A 151 -18.70 4.20 12.61
N ASP A 152 -17.77 4.97 13.13
CA ASP A 152 -18.02 6.26 13.76
C ASP A 152 -17.21 7.36 13.04
N LYS A 153 -17.86 8.50 12.79
CA LYS A 153 -17.27 9.63 12.05
C LYS A 153 -16.13 10.33 12.80
N GLU A 154 -16.10 10.22 14.12
CA GLU A 154 -15.11 10.90 14.95
C GLU A 154 -14.06 9.92 15.50
N ARG A 155 -14.51 8.78 15.99
CA ARG A 155 -13.67 7.80 16.71
C ARG A 155 -13.18 6.66 15.81
N GLY A 156 -13.59 6.63 14.55
CA GLY A 156 -13.31 5.54 13.61
C GLY A 156 -14.23 4.36 13.80
N THR A 157 -14.40 3.86 15.01
CA THR A 157 -15.35 2.78 15.36
C THR A 157 -16.01 3.04 16.70
N ALA A 158 -17.26 2.62 16.83
CA ALA A 158 -18.02 2.60 18.06
C ALA A 158 -18.61 1.21 18.31
N PHE A 159 -18.76 0.85 19.57
CA PHE A 159 -19.54 -0.32 19.97
C PHE A 159 -21.02 0.01 19.85
N ASP A 160 -21.77 -0.91 19.29
CA ASP A 160 -23.22 -0.89 19.25
C ASP A 160 -23.71 -1.91 20.28
N PHE A 161 -24.21 -1.39 21.38
CA PHE A 161 -24.79 -2.18 22.46
C PHE A 161 -26.32 -2.14 22.30
N ASP A 162 -26.84 -2.65 21.18
CA ASP A 162 -28.27 -2.86 21.08
C ASP A 162 -28.70 -3.84 22.16
N ARG A 163 -29.54 -3.31 23.02
CA ARG A 163 -30.28 -4.09 24.03
C ARG A 163 -31.51 -4.73 23.39
#